data_c1a9fbd929d7b4d8eda84e0b359005cc
#
_entry.id   c1a9fbd929d7b4d8eda84e0b359005cc
#
_cell.length_a   1.000
_cell.length_b   1.000
_cell.length_c   1.000
_cell.angle_alpha   90.00
_cell.angle_beta   90.00
_cell.angle_gamma   90.00
#
_symmetry.space_group_name_H-M   'P 1'
#
loop_
_entity.id
_entity.type
_entity.pdbx_description
1 polymer ?
#
loop_
_entity_poly.entity_id
_entity_poly.type
_entity_poly.pdbx_seq_one_letter_code
_entity_poly.pdbx_strand_id
1 'polypeptide(L)'
;MTRMIFRNWLAWLIAAPVCLCALVPLTASAQTSAVKNKLVFQVSDAEPQKWNLALNNAKNVQDDLGAGAVQIEIVVYGPGIGMLKQDSVAGNRVADALKAGVTIVACENTMTVQKLVKDDMLPAIGYVKAGVVELMKKQQEGYAYIRP
;
A
#
# COMPACT_ATOMS: atom_id res chain seq x y z
N MET A 1 74.76 57.74 -39.78
CA MET A 1 75.17 56.41 -39.20
C MET A 1 74.00 55.61 -38.83
N THR A 2 73.88 54.54 -39.47
CA THR A 2 72.90 53.49 -39.57
C THR A 2 72.54 52.80 -38.22
N ARG A 3 71.29 52.50 -37.99
CA ARG A 3 70.93 51.18 -37.43
C ARG A 3 69.44 50.86 -37.59
N MET A 4 69.14 49.77 -38.27
CA MET A 4 67.92 49.08 -38.44
C MET A 4 67.39 48.59 -37.09
N ILE A 5 66.09 48.69 -36.89
CA ILE A 5 65.38 47.97 -35.81
C ILE A 5 64.31 47.06 -36.42
N PHE A 6 64.50 45.73 -36.21
CA PHE A 6 63.60 44.66 -36.57
C PHE A 6 62.32 44.78 -35.80
N ARG A 7 61.23 44.67 -36.48
CA ARG A 7 59.86 44.65 -35.92
C ARG A 7 59.39 43.21 -35.87
N ASN A 8 59.43 42.61 -34.67
CA ASN A 8 58.82 41.28 -34.39
C ASN A 8 57.33 41.44 -34.24
N TRP A 9 56.56 40.83 -35.13
CA TRP A 9 55.15 40.63 -35.00
C TRP A 9 54.94 39.32 -34.23
N LEU A 10 54.52 39.37 -32.95
CA LEU A 10 53.96 38.22 -32.23
C LEU A 10 52.49 38.18 -32.48
N ALA A 11 52.05 37.16 -33.18
CA ALA A 11 50.63 36.81 -33.33
C ALA A 11 50.12 36.26 -32.05
N TRP A 12 49.08 36.89 -31.46
CA TRP A 12 48.34 36.39 -30.33
C TRP A 12 47.23 35.45 -30.86
N LEU A 13 47.40 34.14 -30.67
CA LEU A 13 46.37 33.14 -30.85
C LEU A 13 45.44 33.18 -29.61
N ILE A 14 44.25 33.73 -29.79
CA ILE A 14 43.17 33.67 -28.78
C ILE A 14 42.55 32.29 -28.87
N ALA A 15 42.90 31.41 -27.94
CA ALA A 15 42.20 30.13 -27.73
C ALA A 15 40.91 30.40 -26.97
N ALA A 16 39.75 30.29 -27.63
CA ALA A 16 38.46 30.34 -27.00
C ALA A 16 38.19 28.98 -26.28
N PRO A 17 37.84 28.98 -24.99
CA PRO A 17 37.40 27.74 -24.34
C PRO A 17 36.00 27.38 -24.84
N VAL A 18 35.86 26.27 -25.54
CA VAL A 18 34.57 25.65 -25.84
C VAL A 18 34.01 25.08 -24.55
N CYS A 19 33.05 25.81 -23.97
CA CYS A 19 32.29 25.34 -22.80
C CYS A 19 31.32 24.24 -23.26
N LEU A 20 31.75 22.97 -23.11
CA LEU A 20 30.94 21.79 -23.38
C LEU A 20 29.93 21.65 -22.24
N CYS A 21 28.74 22.29 -22.37
CA CYS A 21 27.63 22.05 -21.46
C CYS A 21 27.14 20.59 -21.61
N ALA A 22 27.62 19.72 -20.74
CA ALA A 22 27.07 18.37 -20.60
C ALA A 22 25.61 18.48 -20.12
N LEU A 23 24.67 18.22 -21.02
CA LEU A 23 23.26 18.00 -20.70
C LEU A 23 23.16 16.71 -19.89
N VAL A 24 23.17 16.83 -18.54
CA VAL A 24 22.86 15.71 -17.66
C VAL A 24 21.34 15.52 -17.73
N PRO A 25 20.83 14.38 -18.22
CA PRO A 25 19.41 14.12 -18.15
C PRO A 25 19.01 14.01 -16.68
N LEU A 26 18.17 14.93 -16.19
CA LEU A 26 17.47 14.76 -14.92
C LEU A 26 16.49 13.60 -15.10
N THR A 27 16.90 12.40 -14.71
CA THR A 27 15.99 11.30 -14.49
C THR A 27 15.15 11.64 -13.25
N ALA A 28 13.94 12.13 -13.48
CA ALA A 28 12.95 12.28 -12.42
C ALA A 28 12.61 10.87 -11.92
N SER A 29 13.27 10.44 -10.84
CA SER A 29 12.83 9.28 -10.07
C SER A 29 11.46 9.63 -9.52
N ALA A 30 10.40 9.03 -10.08
CA ALA A 30 9.09 9.03 -9.46
C ALA A 30 9.25 8.33 -8.10
N GLN A 31 9.38 9.12 -7.04
CA GLN A 31 9.27 8.62 -5.67
C GLN A 31 7.84 8.11 -5.51
N THR A 32 7.66 6.80 -5.63
CA THR A 32 6.44 6.14 -5.13
C THR A 32 6.41 6.45 -3.63
N SER A 33 5.57 7.41 -3.25
CA SER A 33 5.39 7.75 -1.84
C SER A 33 4.91 6.49 -1.13
N ALA A 34 5.76 5.93 -0.28
CA ALA A 34 5.41 4.79 0.55
C ALA A 34 4.14 5.14 1.33
N VAL A 35 3.12 4.28 1.25
CA VAL A 35 1.85 4.47 1.97
C VAL A 35 2.18 4.61 3.45
N LYS A 36 1.96 5.81 4.00
CA LYS A 36 2.37 6.16 5.38
C LYS A 36 1.44 5.56 6.42
N ASN A 37 0.15 5.45 6.09
CA ASN A 37 -0.87 5.02 7.02
C ASN A 37 -1.24 3.56 6.73
N LYS A 38 -1.09 2.69 7.74
CA LYS A 38 -1.38 1.27 7.62
C LYS A 38 -2.24 0.84 8.80
N LEU A 39 -3.37 0.17 8.54
CA LEU A 39 -4.27 -0.31 9.58
C LEU A 39 -4.60 -1.79 9.36
N VAL A 40 -4.64 -2.53 10.46
CA VAL A 40 -5.16 -3.89 10.49
C VAL A 40 -6.32 -3.98 11.48
N PHE A 41 -7.47 -4.42 10.98
CA PHE A 41 -8.66 -4.65 11.80
C PHE A 41 -8.79 -6.14 12.13
N GLN A 42 -9.11 -6.43 13.40
CA GLN A 42 -9.51 -7.76 13.82
C GLN A 42 -11.04 -7.89 13.78
N VAL A 43 -11.53 -8.96 13.14
CA VAL A 43 -12.92 -9.37 13.23
C VAL A 43 -12.98 -10.83 13.70
N SER A 44 -13.39 -11.03 14.95
CA SER A 44 -13.48 -12.36 15.56
C SER A 44 -14.82 -12.66 16.21
N ASP A 45 -15.72 -11.69 16.23
CA ASP A 45 -17.04 -11.80 16.86
C ASP A 45 -18.09 -12.25 15.84
N ALA A 46 -19.13 -12.97 16.30
CA ALA A 46 -20.19 -13.48 15.43
C ALA A 46 -21.25 -12.43 15.06
N GLU A 47 -21.25 -11.29 15.75
CA GLU A 47 -22.32 -10.29 15.66
C GLU A 47 -22.18 -9.44 14.40
N PRO A 48 -23.23 -9.37 13.55
CA PRO A 48 -23.25 -8.53 12.35
C PRO A 48 -22.98 -7.05 12.62
N GLN A 49 -23.33 -6.54 13.79
CA GLN A 49 -23.03 -5.16 14.19
C GLN A 49 -21.53 -4.91 14.27
N LYS A 50 -20.75 -5.87 14.78
CA LYS A 50 -19.28 -5.79 14.84
C LYS A 50 -18.65 -5.79 13.44
N TRP A 51 -19.17 -6.65 12.53
CA TRP A 51 -18.73 -6.68 11.13
C TRP A 51 -18.98 -5.35 10.45
N ASN A 52 -20.18 -4.81 10.62
CA ASN A 52 -20.57 -3.51 10.08
C ASN A 52 -19.73 -2.38 10.66
N LEU A 53 -19.38 -2.43 11.94
CA LEU A 53 -18.52 -1.42 12.59
C LEU A 53 -17.10 -1.46 11.99
N ALA A 54 -16.53 -2.65 11.78
CA ALA A 54 -15.22 -2.79 11.14
C ALA A 54 -15.21 -2.19 9.71
N LEU A 55 -16.23 -2.50 8.90
CA LEU A 55 -16.37 -1.98 7.55
C LEU A 55 -16.61 -0.45 7.53
N ASN A 56 -17.41 0.07 8.47
CA ASN A 56 -17.59 1.53 8.62
C ASN A 56 -16.28 2.23 8.98
N ASN A 57 -15.53 1.67 9.93
CA ASN A 57 -14.26 2.25 10.36
C ASN A 57 -13.25 2.26 9.20
N ALA A 58 -13.16 1.18 8.42
CA ALA A 58 -12.31 1.13 7.24
C ALA A 58 -12.70 2.22 6.22
N LYS A 59 -13.99 2.36 5.94
CA LYS A 59 -14.50 3.42 5.05
C LYS A 59 -14.20 4.81 5.59
N ASN A 60 -14.46 5.08 6.87
CA ASN A 60 -14.20 6.40 7.47
C ASN A 60 -12.72 6.79 7.35
N VAL A 61 -11.81 5.85 7.56
CA VAL A 61 -10.37 6.10 7.39
C VAL A 61 -10.01 6.44 5.94
N GLN A 62 -10.64 5.76 4.97
CA GLN A 62 -10.43 6.07 3.54
C GLN A 62 -11.05 7.42 3.15
N ASP A 63 -12.20 7.77 3.71
CA ASP A 63 -12.87 9.06 3.44
C ASP A 63 -12.04 10.23 4.02
N ASP A 64 -11.43 10.06 5.18
CA ASP A 64 -10.66 11.11 5.87
C ASP A 64 -9.24 11.28 5.29
N LEU A 65 -8.54 10.18 5.03
CA LEU A 65 -7.14 10.19 4.61
C LEU A 65 -6.94 10.06 3.08
N GLY A 66 -7.96 9.64 2.35
CA GLY A 66 -7.90 9.23 0.95
C GLY A 66 -7.54 7.75 0.79
N ALA A 67 -8.27 7.04 -0.06
CA ALA A 67 -8.08 5.60 -0.29
C ALA A 67 -6.66 5.23 -0.76
N GLY A 68 -6.01 6.11 -1.54
CA GLY A 68 -4.63 5.90 -2.01
C GLY A 68 -3.55 6.20 -0.97
N ALA A 69 -3.90 6.84 0.16
CA ALA A 69 -2.97 7.24 1.21
C ALA A 69 -2.95 6.28 2.40
N VAL A 70 -3.79 5.24 2.39
CA VAL A 70 -3.92 4.27 3.48
C VAL A 70 -3.97 2.84 2.95
N GLN A 71 -3.28 1.95 3.64
CA GLN A 71 -3.37 0.50 3.46
C GLN A 71 -4.22 -0.09 4.59
N ILE A 72 -5.28 -0.80 4.25
CA ILE A 72 -6.18 -1.41 5.23
C ILE A 72 -6.30 -2.90 4.98
N GLU A 73 -6.12 -3.69 6.03
CA GLU A 73 -6.42 -5.11 6.02
C GLU A 73 -7.41 -5.46 7.12
N ILE A 74 -8.41 -6.28 6.79
CA ILE A 74 -9.37 -6.84 7.77
C ILE A 74 -9.09 -8.34 7.87
N VAL A 75 -8.67 -8.79 9.04
CA VAL A 75 -8.37 -10.20 9.32
C VAL A 75 -9.54 -10.83 10.07
N VAL A 76 -10.16 -11.81 9.43
CA VAL A 76 -11.39 -12.45 9.93
C VAL A 76 -11.10 -13.88 10.34
N TYR A 77 -11.42 -14.24 11.61
CA TYR A 77 -11.21 -15.57 12.15
C TYR A 77 -12.19 -15.92 13.27
N GLY A 78 -12.13 -17.15 13.78
CA GLY A 78 -13.01 -17.62 14.84
C GLY A 78 -14.48 -17.44 14.46
N PRO A 79 -15.36 -17.07 15.40
CA PRO A 79 -16.78 -16.85 15.12
C PRO A 79 -17.04 -15.78 14.06
N GLY A 80 -16.12 -14.83 13.88
CA GLY A 80 -16.21 -13.76 12.86
C GLY A 80 -16.22 -14.28 11.42
N ILE A 81 -15.79 -15.53 11.17
CA ILE A 81 -15.71 -16.10 9.83
C ILE A 81 -17.06 -16.04 9.08
N GLY A 82 -18.16 -16.00 9.83
CA GLY A 82 -19.52 -15.83 9.28
C GLY A 82 -19.69 -14.57 8.44
N MET A 83 -18.88 -13.52 8.70
CA MET A 83 -18.85 -12.30 7.87
C MET A 83 -18.52 -12.58 6.40
N LEU A 84 -17.71 -13.62 6.14
CA LEU A 84 -17.15 -13.90 4.83
C LEU A 84 -17.78 -15.10 4.11
N LYS A 85 -18.83 -15.69 4.66
CA LYS A 85 -19.57 -16.80 4.01
C LYS A 85 -20.44 -16.25 2.88
N GLN A 86 -20.74 -17.09 1.88
CA GLN A 86 -21.57 -16.70 0.73
C GLN A 86 -22.97 -16.17 1.14
N ASP A 87 -23.54 -16.71 2.21
CA ASP A 87 -24.84 -16.31 2.76
C ASP A 87 -24.76 -15.13 3.76
N SER A 88 -23.60 -14.49 3.88
CA SER A 88 -23.37 -13.42 4.85
C SER A 88 -24.26 -12.20 4.57
N VAL A 89 -24.93 -11.72 5.62
CA VAL A 89 -25.69 -10.45 5.57
C VAL A 89 -24.79 -9.22 5.31
N ALA A 90 -23.47 -9.37 5.52
CA ALA A 90 -22.48 -8.33 5.21
C ALA A 90 -21.90 -8.44 3.78
N GLY A 91 -22.30 -9.43 2.99
CA GLY A 91 -21.67 -9.77 1.71
C GLY A 91 -21.51 -8.59 0.75
N ASN A 92 -22.58 -7.80 0.52
CA ASN A 92 -22.51 -6.62 -0.35
C ASN A 92 -21.51 -5.58 0.15
N ARG A 93 -21.46 -5.36 1.46
CA ARG A 93 -20.54 -4.40 2.08
C ARG A 93 -19.07 -4.88 2.03
N VAL A 94 -18.85 -6.19 2.17
CA VAL A 94 -17.53 -6.80 1.97
C VAL A 94 -17.08 -6.58 0.52
N ALA A 95 -17.96 -6.82 -0.45
CA ALA A 95 -17.65 -6.59 -1.86
C ALA A 95 -17.32 -5.12 -2.16
N ASP A 96 -18.04 -4.16 -1.56
CA ASP A 96 -17.78 -2.74 -1.72
C ASP A 96 -16.43 -2.33 -1.08
N ALA A 97 -16.10 -2.85 0.10
CA ALA A 97 -14.81 -2.62 0.73
C ALA A 97 -13.63 -3.16 -0.10
N LEU A 98 -13.78 -4.37 -0.67
CA LEU A 98 -12.79 -4.95 -1.61
C LEU A 98 -12.60 -4.08 -2.84
N LYS A 99 -13.69 -3.58 -3.47
CA LYS A 99 -13.63 -2.64 -4.60
C LYS A 99 -12.94 -1.32 -4.24
N ALA A 100 -13.11 -0.87 -2.98
CA ALA A 100 -12.44 0.32 -2.46
C ALA A 100 -10.96 0.10 -2.09
N GLY A 101 -10.41 -1.11 -2.35
CA GLY A 101 -9.00 -1.43 -2.12
C GLY A 101 -8.68 -1.90 -0.69
N VAL A 102 -9.68 -2.21 0.12
CA VAL A 102 -9.46 -2.88 1.42
C VAL A 102 -9.11 -4.35 1.18
N THR A 103 -8.04 -4.83 1.76
CA THR A 103 -7.72 -6.26 1.79
C THR A 103 -8.54 -6.94 2.89
N ILE A 104 -9.21 -8.05 2.56
CA ILE A 104 -9.99 -8.82 3.55
C ILE A 104 -9.55 -10.27 3.45
N VAL A 105 -9.12 -10.86 4.58
CA VAL A 105 -8.56 -12.21 4.62
C VAL A 105 -9.30 -13.11 5.61
N ALA A 106 -9.53 -14.36 5.20
CA ALA A 106 -10.12 -15.43 6.02
C ALA A 106 -9.03 -16.33 6.61
N CYS A 107 -9.19 -16.72 7.85
CA CYS A 107 -8.30 -17.66 8.54
C CYS A 107 -8.61 -19.11 8.11
N GLU A 108 -7.68 -19.78 7.43
CA GLU A 108 -7.82 -21.18 6.99
C GLU A 108 -7.94 -22.17 8.16
N ASN A 109 -7.26 -21.92 9.30
CA ASN A 109 -7.43 -22.75 10.50
C ASN A 109 -8.88 -22.70 11.01
N THR A 110 -9.52 -21.53 11.00
CA THR A 110 -10.94 -21.40 11.36
C THR A 110 -11.83 -22.13 10.37
N MET A 111 -11.58 -21.99 9.07
CA MET A 111 -12.32 -22.69 8.03
C MET A 111 -12.23 -24.20 8.22
N THR A 112 -11.03 -24.74 8.50
CA THR A 112 -10.82 -26.17 8.77
C THR A 112 -11.65 -26.64 9.97
N VAL A 113 -11.63 -25.91 11.09
CA VAL A 113 -12.41 -26.26 12.29
C VAL A 113 -13.91 -26.23 12.01
N GLN A 114 -14.37 -25.27 11.20
CA GLN A 114 -15.80 -25.16 10.85
C GLN A 114 -16.18 -25.96 9.59
N LYS A 115 -15.25 -26.77 9.03
CA LYS A 115 -15.46 -27.60 7.83
C LYS A 115 -15.90 -26.79 6.61
N LEU A 116 -15.41 -25.55 6.48
CA LEU A 116 -15.67 -24.67 5.35
C LEU A 116 -14.61 -24.89 4.27
N VAL A 117 -15.04 -24.83 3.01
CA VAL A 117 -14.18 -24.80 1.83
C VAL A 117 -14.23 -23.43 1.15
N LYS A 118 -13.36 -23.15 0.20
CA LYS A 118 -13.31 -21.85 -0.47
C LYS A 118 -14.59 -21.51 -1.23
N ASP A 119 -15.30 -22.53 -1.70
CA ASP A 119 -16.58 -22.35 -2.39
C ASP A 119 -17.72 -21.91 -1.48
N ASP A 120 -17.56 -22.05 -0.16
CA ASP A 120 -18.51 -21.53 0.84
C ASP A 120 -18.30 -20.05 1.14
N MET A 121 -17.21 -19.45 0.60
CA MET A 121 -16.77 -18.11 0.97
C MET A 121 -17.07 -17.09 -0.12
N LEU A 122 -17.21 -15.82 0.27
CA LEU A 122 -17.36 -14.70 -0.65
C LEU A 122 -16.19 -14.65 -1.65
N PRO A 123 -16.43 -14.25 -2.90
CA PRO A 123 -15.38 -14.11 -3.90
C PRO A 123 -14.41 -12.97 -3.58
N ALA A 124 -13.22 -13.03 -4.17
CA ALA A 124 -12.18 -11.99 -4.11
C ALA A 124 -11.58 -11.69 -2.73
N ILE A 125 -11.92 -12.47 -1.69
CA ILE A 125 -11.22 -12.42 -0.40
C ILE A 125 -9.88 -13.15 -0.48
N GLY A 126 -8.94 -12.75 0.40
CA GLY A 126 -7.68 -13.46 0.62
C GLY A 126 -7.80 -14.57 1.68
N TYR A 127 -6.75 -15.37 1.80
CA TYR A 127 -6.67 -16.44 2.79
C TYR A 127 -5.32 -16.41 3.48
N VAL A 128 -5.35 -16.60 4.81
CA VAL A 128 -4.14 -16.70 5.64
C VAL A 128 -4.22 -17.93 6.51
N LYS A 129 -3.09 -18.58 6.74
CA LYS A 129 -3.05 -19.84 7.51
C LYS A 129 -3.63 -19.68 8.91
N ALA A 130 -3.24 -18.62 9.62
CA ALA A 130 -3.71 -18.32 10.97
C ALA A 130 -3.92 -16.80 11.12
N GLY A 131 -5.15 -16.37 11.38
CA GLY A 131 -5.50 -14.95 11.49
C GLY A 131 -4.73 -14.21 12.57
N VAL A 132 -4.54 -14.83 13.76
CA VAL A 132 -3.76 -14.21 14.84
C VAL A 132 -2.29 -14.00 14.46
N VAL A 133 -1.70 -14.90 13.67
CA VAL A 133 -0.32 -14.76 13.18
C VAL A 133 -0.26 -13.63 12.15
N GLU A 134 -1.27 -13.50 11.30
CA GLU A 134 -1.36 -12.39 10.36
C GLU A 134 -1.43 -11.04 11.08
N LEU A 135 -2.27 -10.93 12.10
CA LEU A 135 -2.33 -9.71 12.93
C LEU A 135 -0.97 -9.35 13.55
N MET A 136 -0.24 -10.35 14.05
CA MET A 136 1.10 -10.14 14.60
C MET A 136 2.07 -9.63 13.52
N LYS A 137 2.09 -10.27 12.35
CA LYS A 137 2.95 -9.87 11.22
C LYS A 137 2.64 -8.44 10.76
N LYS A 138 1.36 -8.11 10.60
CA LYS A 138 0.96 -6.75 10.20
C LYS A 138 1.41 -5.69 11.20
N GLN A 139 1.32 -5.97 12.50
CA GLN A 139 1.84 -5.04 13.52
C GLN A 139 3.38 -4.91 13.41
N GLN A 140 4.11 -5.98 13.14
CA GLN A 140 5.56 -5.93 12.89
C GLN A 140 5.91 -5.14 11.60
N GLU A 141 5.01 -5.15 10.61
CA GLU A 141 5.11 -4.35 9.38
C GLU A 141 4.69 -2.87 9.58
N GLY A 142 4.37 -2.47 10.80
CA GLY A 142 4.00 -1.09 11.16
C GLY A 142 2.52 -0.74 10.97
N TYR A 143 1.63 -1.73 10.89
CA TYR A 143 0.19 -1.48 10.89
C TYR A 143 -0.31 -1.15 12.30
N ALA A 144 -1.13 -0.10 12.41
CA ALA A 144 -1.88 0.16 13.62
C ALA A 144 -3.00 -0.89 13.76
N TYR A 145 -3.04 -1.56 14.91
CA TYR A 145 -4.04 -2.60 15.19
C TYR A 145 -5.31 -1.99 15.79
N ILE A 146 -6.47 -2.37 15.24
CA ILE A 146 -7.78 -1.92 15.72
C ILE A 146 -8.71 -3.14 15.85
N ARG A 147 -9.39 -3.24 16.99
CA ARG A 147 -10.48 -4.18 17.21
C ARG A 147 -11.76 -3.40 17.51
N PRO A 148 -12.75 -3.40 16.58
CA PRO A 148 -14.04 -2.74 16.76
C PRO A 148 -14.93 -3.42 17.80
#